data_0bae952b5460e5c81496b587530b1e00
#
_entry.id   0bae952b5460e5c81496b587530b1e00
#
_cell.length_a   1.000
_cell.length_b   1.000
_cell.length_c   1.000
_cell.angle_alpha   90.00
_cell.angle_beta   90.00
_cell.angle_gamma   90.00
#
_symmetry.space_group_name_H-M   'P 1'
#
loop_
_entity.id
_entity.type
_entity.pdbx_description
1 polymer ?
#
loop_
_entity_poly.entity_id
_entity_poly.type
_entity_poly.pdbx_seq_one_letter_code
_entity_poly.pdbx_strand_id
1 'polypeptide(L)'
;MKIEQIIQEQGFVILDGALATELEVRGADLNHALWSAKLLKENPALIKEVHIDYLQSGANIIATASYQASFIGFEKQGYTKEEAIHYLQLSVDLAIQARNEFLHSPNRNSLLSPLVAASLGPYGAALADGSEYTGYQNVSIQQLMDFHKERLALIQQTEADIIAFETIPCIDEAIAIKNLLAEHPNKKAWLSFSCQDEKHLCSGELFEDAVKVLNDSKEIIGIGVNCTPPQYIESVSYTHLTLPTTSRV
;
A
#
# COMPACT_ATOMS: atom_id res chain seq x y z
N MET A 1 11.18 -13.39 -9.48
CA MET A 1 11.06 -12.26 -8.50
C MET A 1 11.13 -12.83 -7.09
N LYS A 2 11.60 -12.10 -6.09
CA LYS A 2 11.71 -12.63 -4.70
C LYS A 2 10.36 -13.09 -4.10
N ILE A 3 9.24 -12.46 -4.48
CA ILE A 3 7.90 -12.85 -4.01
C ILE A 3 7.50 -14.23 -4.52
N GLU A 4 7.86 -14.59 -5.76
CA GLU A 4 7.61 -15.92 -6.33
C GLU A 4 8.37 -17.00 -5.58
N GLN A 5 9.60 -16.69 -5.13
CA GLN A 5 10.37 -17.62 -4.30
C GLN A 5 9.65 -17.88 -2.96
N ILE A 6 9.14 -16.83 -2.29
CA ILE A 6 8.37 -16.97 -1.05
C ILE A 6 7.15 -17.87 -1.28
N ILE A 7 6.39 -17.63 -2.37
CA ILE A 7 5.21 -18.43 -2.71
C ILE A 7 5.61 -19.90 -3.00
N GLN A 8 6.71 -20.12 -3.72
CA GLN A 8 7.17 -21.48 -4.02
C GLN A 8 7.59 -22.27 -2.77
N GLU A 9 8.18 -21.60 -1.77
CA GLU A 9 8.70 -22.26 -0.56
C GLU A 9 7.63 -22.48 0.51
N GLN A 10 6.65 -21.57 0.65
CA GLN A 10 5.64 -21.68 1.72
C GLN A 10 4.17 -21.66 1.25
N GLY A 11 3.92 -21.47 -0.05
CA GLY A 11 2.56 -21.52 -0.63
C GLY A 11 1.77 -20.20 -0.53
N PHE A 12 2.21 -19.25 0.27
CA PHE A 12 1.55 -17.97 0.51
C PHE A 12 2.56 -16.91 0.95
N VAL A 13 2.12 -15.66 1.05
CA VAL A 13 2.90 -14.53 1.57
C VAL A 13 2.18 -13.94 2.77
N ILE A 14 2.92 -13.70 3.85
CA ILE A 14 2.41 -13.01 5.04
C ILE A 14 2.79 -11.53 4.93
N LEU A 15 1.79 -10.66 4.87
CA LEU A 15 1.98 -9.22 5.01
C LEU A 15 2.09 -8.86 6.50
N ASP A 16 2.66 -7.70 6.78
CA ASP A 16 2.59 -7.11 8.11
C ASP A 16 1.15 -6.72 8.49
N GLY A 17 0.96 -6.28 9.72
CA GLY A 17 -0.33 -5.85 10.24
C GLY A 17 -0.53 -4.34 10.19
N ALA A 18 -1.51 -3.87 10.96
CA ALA A 18 -1.88 -2.46 11.04
C ALA A 18 -0.81 -1.63 11.76
N LEU A 19 0.08 -0.99 10.99
CA LEU A 19 1.15 -0.14 11.52
C LEU A 19 0.61 0.93 12.48
N ALA A 20 -0.48 1.61 12.14
CA ALA A 20 -1.05 2.66 12.96
C ALA A 20 -1.53 2.15 14.32
N THR A 21 -2.24 1.02 14.35
CA THR A 21 -2.71 0.42 15.60
C THR A 21 -1.55 0.09 16.54
N GLU A 22 -0.45 -0.47 16.01
CA GLU A 22 0.74 -0.76 16.81
C GLU A 22 1.43 0.51 17.31
N LEU A 23 1.44 1.58 16.53
CA LEU A 23 1.97 2.87 16.94
C LEU A 23 1.12 3.49 18.08
N GLU A 24 -0.21 3.41 17.98
CA GLU A 24 -1.14 3.88 19.04
C GLU A 24 -1.00 3.08 20.32
N VAL A 25 -0.90 1.75 20.26
CA VAL A 25 -0.63 0.88 21.42
C VAL A 25 0.66 1.28 22.13
N ARG A 26 1.64 1.80 21.40
CA ARG A 26 2.91 2.32 21.95
C ARG A 26 2.86 3.79 22.36
N GLY A 27 1.66 4.38 22.39
CA GLY A 27 1.41 5.73 22.89
C GLY A 27 1.54 6.85 21.86
N ALA A 28 1.63 6.53 20.57
CA ALA A 28 1.61 7.56 19.54
C ALA A 28 0.21 8.17 19.38
N ASP A 29 0.13 9.50 19.28
CA ASP A 29 -1.10 10.20 18.92
C ASP A 29 -1.18 10.35 17.40
N LEU A 30 -2.08 9.59 16.78
CA LEU A 30 -2.33 9.61 15.33
C LEU A 30 -3.55 10.45 14.93
N ASN A 31 -4.15 11.21 15.85
CA ASN A 31 -5.26 12.12 15.53
C ASN A 31 -4.77 13.33 14.73
N HIS A 32 -4.40 13.11 13.49
CA HIS A 32 -3.80 14.10 12.58
C HIS A 32 -4.09 13.76 11.13
N ALA A 33 -4.21 14.77 10.26
CA ALA A 33 -4.49 14.58 8.83
C ALA A 33 -3.43 13.73 8.07
N LEU A 34 -2.19 13.71 8.56
CA LEU A 34 -1.11 12.86 8.01
C LEU A 34 -1.06 11.48 8.68
N TRP A 35 -1.89 11.22 9.68
CA TRP A 35 -1.98 9.96 10.41
C TRP A 35 -0.59 9.41 10.79
N SER A 36 -0.26 8.16 10.43
CA SER A 36 1.06 7.57 10.72
C SER A 36 2.25 8.31 10.07
N ALA A 37 2.04 9.02 8.95
CA ALA A 37 3.10 9.79 8.30
C ALA A 37 3.58 10.99 9.14
N LYS A 38 2.79 11.49 10.12
CA LYS A 38 3.21 12.46 11.13
C LYS A 38 4.45 11.98 11.89
N LEU A 39 4.51 10.69 12.22
CA LEU A 39 5.60 10.11 13.00
C LEU A 39 6.92 10.02 12.23
N LEU A 40 6.92 10.16 10.92
CA LEU A 40 8.15 10.30 10.14
C LEU A 40 8.99 11.49 10.60
N LYS A 41 8.33 12.55 11.11
CA LYS A 41 8.98 13.71 11.71
C LYS A 41 9.17 13.55 13.21
N GLU A 42 8.13 13.11 13.92
CA GLU A 42 8.09 13.19 15.39
C GLU A 42 8.81 12.03 16.07
N ASN A 43 8.71 10.82 15.53
CA ASN A 43 9.33 9.63 16.12
C ASN A 43 9.59 8.54 15.07
N PRO A 44 10.53 8.74 14.12
CA PRO A 44 10.84 7.74 13.10
C PRO A 44 11.38 6.42 13.68
N ALA A 45 12.02 6.47 14.86
CA ALA A 45 12.53 5.27 15.52
C ALA A 45 11.41 4.29 15.87
N LEU A 46 10.26 4.79 16.33
CA LEU A 46 9.11 3.96 16.67
C LEU A 46 8.54 3.22 15.45
N ILE A 47 8.51 3.87 14.29
CA ILE A 47 8.11 3.23 13.02
C ILE A 47 9.04 2.06 12.72
N LYS A 48 10.35 2.27 12.81
CA LYS A 48 11.34 1.21 12.56
C LYS A 48 11.18 0.04 13.54
N GLU A 49 10.94 0.30 14.81
CA GLU A 49 10.71 -0.73 15.83
C GLU A 49 9.49 -1.60 15.47
N VAL A 50 8.37 -0.98 15.07
CA VAL A 50 7.17 -1.73 14.64
C VAL A 50 7.46 -2.61 13.43
N HIS A 51 8.20 -2.11 12.44
CA HIS A 51 8.61 -2.93 11.30
C HIS A 51 9.46 -4.15 11.72
N ILE A 52 10.39 -3.98 12.66
CA ILE A 52 11.22 -5.08 13.18
C ILE A 52 10.33 -6.12 13.86
N ASP A 53 9.36 -5.71 14.67
CA ASP A 53 8.49 -6.64 15.40
C ASP A 53 7.58 -7.43 14.46
N TYR A 54 7.06 -6.82 13.38
CA TYR A 54 6.33 -7.56 12.35
C TYR A 54 7.22 -8.58 11.63
N LEU A 55 8.46 -8.23 11.32
CA LEU A 55 9.42 -9.18 10.74
C LEU A 55 9.74 -10.33 11.69
N GLN A 56 9.91 -10.06 12.99
CA GLN A 56 10.13 -11.07 14.01
C GLN A 56 8.90 -11.97 14.21
N SER A 57 7.71 -11.42 14.00
CA SER A 57 6.43 -12.15 14.03
C SER A 57 6.19 -13.01 12.79
N GLY A 58 7.04 -12.91 11.77
CA GLY A 58 7.00 -13.76 10.58
C GLY A 58 6.48 -13.11 9.31
N ALA A 59 6.31 -11.77 9.28
CA ALA A 59 5.95 -11.07 8.05
C ALA A 59 7.01 -11.27 6.95
N ASN A 60 6.55 -11.62 5.76
CA ASN A 60 7.38 -11.71 4.56
C ASN A 60 7.52 -10.36 3.85
N ILE A 61 6.53 -9.50 4.01
CA ILE A 61 6.50 -8.15 3.44
C ILE A 61 6.07 -7.17 4.53
N ILE A 62 6.80 -6.08 4.65
CA ILE A 62 6.43 -4.92 5.48
C ILE A 62 6.09 -3.74 4.61
N ALA A 63 4.99 -3.03 4.94
CA ALA A 63 4.52 -1.85 4.24
C ALA A 63 5.03 -0.57 4.91
N THR A 64 5.50 0.40 4.12
CA THR A 64 6.07 1.66 4.64
C THR A 64 5.02 2.57 5.26
N ALA A 65 5.42 3.47 6.16
CA ALA A 65 4.56 4.47 6.83
C ALA A 65 4.17 5.63 5.89
N SER A 66 3.88 5.36 4.62
CA SER A 66 3.64 6.39 3.59
C SER A 66 2.22 6.38 3.02
N TYR A 67 1.31 5.61 3.58
CA TYR A 67 -0.08 5.52 3.11
C TYR A 67 -0.75 6.89 2.88
N GLN A 68 -0.75 7.76 3.89
CA GLN A 68 -1.28 9.13 3.78
C GLN A 68 -0.24 10.17 3.36
N ALA A 69 1.01 9.78 3.21
CA ALA A 69 2.06 10.69 2.75
C ALA A 69 1.83 11.08 1.29
N SER A 70 1.38 12.30 1.07
CA SER A 70 1.15 12.86 -0.27
C SER A 70 1.60 14.32 -0.30
N PHE A 71 2.01 14.80 -1.48
CA PHE A 71 2.41 16.20 -1.63
C PHE A 71 1.30 17.16 -1.19
N ILE A 72 0.06 16.89 -1.60
CA ILE A 72 -1.12 17.70 -1.22
C ILE A 72 -1.36 17.63 0.30
N GLY A 73 -1.24 16.46 0.91
CA GLY A 73 -1.43 16.26 2.35
C GLY A 73 -0.37 17.02 3.16
N PHE A 74 0.90 16.92 2.77
CA PHE A 74 1.99 17.65 3.41
C PHE A 74 1.84 19.17 3.23
N GLU A 75 1.53 19.66 2.02
CA GLU A 75 1.33 21.07 1.75
C GLU A 75 0.22 21.66 2.61
N LYS A 76 -0.93 21.00 2.73
CA LYS A 76 -2.04 21.42 3.61
C LYS A 76 -1.62 21.54 5.08
N GLN A 77 -0.60 20.81 5.50
CA GLN A 77 -0.03 20.87 6.86
C GLN A 77 1.17 21.82 6.97
N GLY A 78 1.45 22.61 5.93
CA GLY A 78 2.48 23.65 5.93
C GLY A 78 3.90 23.15 5.68
N TYR A 79 4.08 21.91 5.21
CA TYR A 79 5.38 21.38 4.82
C TYR A 79 5.75 21.86 3.41
N THR A 80 7.04 22.02 3.16
CA THR A 80 7.56 22.28 1.82
C THR A 80 7.57 21.01 0.97
N LYS A 81 7.71 21.17 -0.34
CA LYS A 81 7.85 20.03 -1.26
C LYS A 81 9.09 19.19 -0.95
N GLU A 82 10.20 19.84 -0.58
CA GLU A 82 11.46 19.19 -0.20
C GLU A 82 11.28 18.34 1.08
N GLU A 83 10.55 18.86 2.06
CA GLU A 83 10.21 18.10 3.27
C GLU A 83 9.31 16.90 2.92
N ALA A 84 8.31 17.06 2.05
CA ALA A 84 7.46 15.96 1.60
C ALA A 84 8.27 14.86 0.89
N ILE A 85 9.21 15.23 0.01
CA ILE A 85 10.14 14.30 -0.65
C ILE A 85 10.97 13.57 0.41
N HIS A 86 11.56 14.31 1.35
CA HIS A 86 12.36 13.73 2.42
C HIS A 86 11.58 12.69 3.24
N TYR A 87 10.36 13.01 3.68
CA TYR A 87 9.57 12.07 4.50
C TYR A 87 9.09 10.85 3.72
N LEU A 88 8.74 11.01 2.45
CA LEU A 88 8.41 9.86 1.59
C LEU A 88 9.61 8.92 1.44
N GLN A 89 10.82 9.45 1.20
CA GLN A 89 12.05 8.65 1.15
C GLN A 89 12.37 8.01 2.49
N LEU A 90 12.29 8.79 3.58
CA LEU A 90 12.54 8.31 4.95
C LEU A 90 11.63 7.13 5.31
N SER A 91 10.36 7.14 4.87
CA SER A 91 9.44 6.03 5.14
C SER A 91 9.94 4.70 4.56
N VAL A 92 10.56 4.73 3.37
CA VAL A 92 11.17 3.57 2.75
C VAL A 92 12.48 3.21 3.46
N ASP A 93 13.33 4.19 3.75
CA ASP A 93 14.62 3.98 4.40
C ASP A 93 14.46 3.31 5.77
N LEU A 94 13.45 3.67 6.55
CA LEU A 94 13.16 3.05 7.84
C LEU A 94 12.78 1.57 7.69
N ALA A 95 11.95 1.22 6.72
CA ALA A 95 11.59 -0.16 6.45
C ALA A 95 12.80 -0.98 5.94
N ILE A 96 13.65 -0.39 5.09
CA ILE A 96 14.91 -1.00 4.63
C ILE A 96 15.86 -1.22 5.81
N GLN A 97 16.01 -0.23 6.70
CA GLN A 97 16.84 -0.36 7.90
C GLN A 97 16.32 -1.46 8.83
N ALA A 98 15.00 -1.51 9.06
CA ALA A 98 14.36 -2.57 9.86
C ALA A 98 14.62 -3.96 9.27
N ARG A 99 14.44 -4.13 7.95
CA ARG A 99 14.76 -5.38 7.23
C ARG A 99 16.22 -5.76 7.39
N ASN A 100 17.13 -4.82 7.21
CA ASN A 100 18.57 -5.10 7.29
C ASN A 100 18.98 -5.48 8.73
N GLU A 101 18.44 -4.81 9.74
CA GLU A 101 18.65 -5.15 11.15
C GLU A 101 18.12 -6.56 11.47
N PHE A 102 16.89 -6.88 11.03
CA PHE A 102 16.32 -8.22 11.16
C PHE A 102 17.18 -9.30 10.50
N LEU A 103 17.70 -9.06 9.29
CA LEU A 103 18.53 -10.01 8.57
C LEU A 103 19.87 -10.32 9.27
N HIS A 104 20.38 -9.39 10.08
CA HIS A 104 21.60 -9.57 10.88
C HIS A 104 21.31 -10.06 12.30
N SER A 105 20.05 -10.17 12.69
CA SER A 105 19.66 -10.63 14.03
C SER A 105 19.94 -12.13 14.21
N PRO A 106 20.51 -12.56 15.37
CA PRO A 106 20.66 -13.96 15.69
C PRO A 106 19.33 -14.69 15.91
N ASN A 107 18.25 -13.94 16.15
CA ASN A 107 16.90 -14.46 16.38
C ASN A 107 16.08 -14.57 15.08
N ARG A 108 16.71 -14.47 13.93
CA ARG A 108 16.05 -14.61 12.65
C ARG A 108 15.40 -15.99 12.51
N ASN A 109 14.09 -16.01 12.35
CA ASN A 109 13.26 -17.23 12.28
C ASN A 109 12.98 -17.72 10.85
N SER A 110 13.44 -16.99 9.83
CA SER A 110 13.23 -17.32 8.41
C SER A 110 14.52 -17.22 7.61
N LEU A 111 14.70 -18.14 6.66
CA LEU A 111 15.79 -18.10 5.68
C LEU A 111 15.47 -17.18 4.51
N LEU A 112 14.17 -16.91 4.27
CA LEU A 112 13.72 -15.98 3.23
C LEU A 112 14.04 -14.53 3.58
N SER A 113 14.45 -13.76 2.59
CA SER A 113 14.66 -12.33 2.76
C SER A 113 13.32 -11.62 2.65
N PRO A 114 12.88 -10.88 3.67
CA PRO A 114 11.65 -10.10 3.59
C PRO A 114 11.74 -9.01 2.53
N LEU A 115 10.58 -8.58 2.04
CA LEU A 115 10.43 -7.51 1.07
C LEU A 115 9.89 -6.24 1.74
N VAL A 116 10.19 -5.10 1.14
CA VAL A 116 9.64 -3.80 1.52
C VAL A 116 8.68 -3.33 0.43
N ALA A 117 7.42 -3.11 0.80
CA ALA A 117 6.39 -2.54 -0.04
C ALA A 117 6.19 -1.07 0.27
N ALA A 118 6.35 -0.20 -0.72
CA ALA A 118 6.01 1.20 -0.56
C ALA A 118 4.49 1.38 -0.59
N SER A 119 3.89 1.71 0.55
CA SER A 119 2.45 1.91 0.69
C SER A 119 2.03 3.27 0.15
N LEU A 120 1.12 3.28 -0.81
CA LEU A 120 0.53 4.47 -1.41
C LEU A 120 -0.99 4.43 -1.29
N GLY A 121 -1.54 5.29 -0.44
CA GLY A 121 -2.98 5.43 -0.27
C GLY A 121 -3.64 6.19 -1.43
N PRO A 122 -4.98 6.12 -1.53
CA PRO A 122 -5.77 6.71 -2.59
C PRO A 122 -5.86 8.24 -2.45
N TYR A 123 -6.44 8.85 -3.46
CA TYR A 123 -6.71 10.29 -3.48
C TYR A 123 -7.54 10.74 -2.26
N GLY A 124 -8.56 9.94 -1.89
CA GLY A 124 -9.41 10.22 -0.72
C GLY A 124 -8.64 10.29 0.59
N ALA A 125 -7.67 9.41 0.81
CA ALA A 125 -6.84 9.45 2.00
C ALA A 125 -6.06 10.77 2.14
N ALA A 126 -5.64 11.37 1.01
CA ALA A 126 -4.98 12.69 1.00
C ALA A 126 -5.94 13.87 1.25
N LEU A 127 -7.24 13.67 1.02
CA LEU A 127 -8.27 14.65 1.38
C LEU A 127 -8.55 14.65 2.88
N ALA A 128 -8.36 13.51 3.55
CA ALA A 128 -8.62 13.29 4.98
C ALA A 128 -10.08 13.58 5.36
N ASP A 129 -11.03 13.24 4.48
CA ASP A 129 -12.48 13.45 4.63
C ASP A 129 -13.28 12.13 4.62
N GLY A 130 -12.59 10.97 4.55
CA GLY A 130 -13.20 9.64 4.51
C GLY A 130 -13.67 9.20 3.13
N SER A 131 -13.34 9.95 2.07
CA SER A 131 -13.75 9.61 0.69
C SER A 131 -13.10 8.32 0.16
N GLU A 132 -12.04 7.82 0.78
CA GLU A 132 -11.50 6.48 0.54
C GLU A 132 -12.47 5.35 0.92
N TYR A 133 -13.55 5.67 1.65
CA TYR A 133 -14.61 4.72 2.05
C TYR A 133 -15.97 5.01 1.39
N THR A 134 -16.05 6.01 0.52
CA THR A 134 -17.31 6.40 -0.16
C THR A 134 -17.15 6.58 -1.67
N GLY A 135 -15.91 6.62 -2.15
CA GLY A 135 -15.59 7.01 -3.52
C GLY A 135 -15.67 8.52 -3.76
N TYR A 136 -15.39 8.95 -4.98
CA TYR A 136 -15.33 10.35 -5.37
C TYR A 136 -16.43 10.72 -6.34
N GLN A 137 -16.83 12.00 -6.31
CA GLN A 137 -17.70 12.58 -7.34
C GLN A 137 -16.92 13.65 -8.12
N ASN A 138 -17.06 13.63 -9.44
CA ASN A 138 -16.48 14.65 -10.33
C ASN A 138 -14.93 14.73 -10.28
N VAL A 139 -14.25 13.64 -10.01
CA VAL A 139 -12.79 13.50 -10.12
C VAL A 139 -12.49 12.70 -11.37
N SER A 140 -11.75 13.28 -12.32
CA SER A 140 -11.39 12.60 -13.56
C SER A 140 -10.18 11.67 -13.36
N ILE A 141 -10.07 10.65 -14.23
CA ILE A 141 -8.90 9.77 -14.28
C ILE A 141 -7.59 10.59 -14.41
N GLN A 142 -7.61 11.67 -15.18
CA GLN A 142 -6.42 12.52 -15.32
C GLN A 142 -6.02 13.19 -14.00
N GLN A 143 -6.96 13.68 -13.21
CA GLN A 143 -6.67 14.27 -11.89
C GLN A 143 -6.11 13.20 -10.93
N LEU A 144 -6.61 11.96 -10.99
CA LEU A 144 -6.09 10.85 -10.21
C LEU A 144 -4.67 10.45 -10.68
N MET A 145 -4.41 10.46 -11.99
CA MET A 145 -3.06 10.27 -12.52
C MET A 145 -2.11 11.36 -12.03
N ASP A 146 -2.50 12.63 -12.11
CA ASP A 146 -1.67 13.76 -11.66
C ASP A 146 -1.35 13.66 -10.17
N PHE A 147 -2.31 13.21 -9.35
CA PHE A 147 -2.12 12.97 -7.93
C PHE A 147 -1.07 11.88 -7.64
N HIS A 148 -1.13 10.75 -8.35
CA HIS A 148 -0.21 9.65 -8.10
C HIS A 148 1.17 9.83 -8.75
N LYS A 149 1.27 10.58 -9.84
CA LYS A 149 2.44 10.66 -10.71
C LYS A 149 3.74 11.00 -9.99
N GLU A 150 3.75 12.10 -9.21
CA GLU A 150 4.98 12.54 -8.54
C GLU A 150 5.40 11.57 -7.43
N ARG A 151 4.44 11.03 -6.65
CA ARG A 151 4.73 10.04 -5.61
C ARG A 151 5.29 8.75 -6.22
N LEU A 152 4.66 8.27 -7.28
CA LEU A 152 5.11 7.07 -8.00
C LEU A 152 6.52 7.26 -8.54
N ALA A 153 6.81 8.38 -9.21
CA ALA A 153 8.12 8.68 -9.76
C ALA A 153 9.21 8.71 -8.67
N LEU A 154 8.90 9.25 -7.49
CA LEU A 154 9.80 9.28 -6.36
C LEU A 154 10.06 7.87 -5.80
N ILE A 155 8.99 7.11 -5.53
CA ILE A 155 9.07 5.76 -4.97
C ILE A 155 9.81 4.79 -5.89
N GLN A 156 9.67 4.93 -7.20
CA GLN A 156 10.40 4.11 -8.15
C GLN A 156 11.92 4.26 -8.09
N GLN A 157 12.41 5.37 -7.54
CA GLN A 157 13.84 5.63 -7.35
C GLN A 157 14.38 5.12 -6.00
N THR A 158 13.50 4.68 -5.10
CA THR A 158 13.89 4.14 -3.78
C THR A 158 14.28 2.67 -3.84
N GLU A 159 14.76 2.12 -2.72
CA GLU A 159 15.08 0.70 -2.57
C GLU A 159 13.88 -0.19 -2.21
N ALA A 160 12.64 0.32 -2.22
CA ALA A 160 11.45 -0.50 -2.06
C ALA A 160 11.39 -1.59 -3.14
N ASP A 161 11.08 -2.82 -2.75
CA ASP A 161 11.04 -3.97 -3.66
C ASP A 161 9.78 -3.97 -4.54
N ILE A 162 8.65 -3.45 -4.02
CA ILE A 162 7.33 -3.46 -4.64
C ILE A 162 6.53 -2.23 -4.20
N ILE A 163 5.47 -1.90 -4.93
CA ILE A 163 4.54 -0.82 -4.58
C ILE A 163 3.21 -1.43 -4.15
N ALA A 164 2.66 -0.95 -3.03
CA ALA A 164 1.35 -1.30 -2.53
C ALA A 164 0.39 -0.12 -2.71
N PHE A 165 -0.48 -0.15 -3.70
CA PHE A 165 -1.61 0.77 -3.77
C PHE A 165 -2.75 0.19 -2.94
N GLU A 166 -3.11 0.87 -1.86
CA GLU A 166 -3.99 0.31 -0.83
C GLU A 166 -5.24 1.16 -0.66
N THR A 167 -6.36 0.47 -0.31
CA THR A 167 -7.65 1.11 0.01
C THR A 167 -8.24 1.89 -1.17
N ILE A 168 -8.02 1.39 -2.40
CA ILE A 168 -8.53 2.04 -3.62
C ILE A 168 -10.06 1.90 -3.64
N PRO A 169 -10.83 3.01 -3.68
CA PRO A 169 -12.27 2.96 -3.53
C PRO A 169 -13.06 2.78 -4.83
N CYS A 170 -12.45 3.00 -6.00
CA CYS A 170 -13.15 3.07 -7.28
C CYS A 170 -12.31 2.57 -8.47
N ILE A 171 -13.00 2.22 -9.56
CA ILE A 171 -12.36 1.74 -10.79
C ILE A 171 -11.56 2.84 -11.49
N ASP A 172 -12.03 4.07 -11.50
CA ASP A 172 -11.33 5.17 -12.15
C ASP A 172 -9.92 5.40 -11.58
N GLU A 173 -9.74 5.26 -10.26
CA GLU A 173 -8.43 5.37 -9.64
C GLU A 173 -7.55 4.16 -9.97
N ALA A 174 -8.12 2.97 -10.03
CA ALA A 174 -7.40 1.78 -10.47
C ALA A 174 -6.91 1.91 -11.94
N ILE A 175 -7.72 2.50 -12.83
CA ILE A 175 -7.33 2.81 -14.22
C ILE A 175 -6.19 3.83 -14.24
N ALA A 176 -6.29 4.90 -13.44
CA ALA A 176 -5.25 5.92 -13.34
C ALA A 176 -3.90 5.32 -12.92
N ILE A 177 -3.90 4.48 -11.88
CA ILE A 177 -2.71 3.77 -11.39
C ILE A 177 -2.16 2.82 -12.46
N LYS A 178 -3.01 2.02 -13.11
CA LYS A 178 -2.62 1.11 -14.20
C LYS A 178 -1.91 1.86 -15.32
N ASN A 179 -2.47 2.99 -15.77
CA ASN A 179 -1.90 3.78 -16.84
C ASN A 179 -0.51 4.34 -16.45
N LEU A 180 -0.37 4.87 -15.23
CA LEU A 180 0.91 5.36 -14.73
C LEU A 180 1.97 4.26 -14.58
N LEU A 181 1.58 3.07 -14.12
CA LEU A 181 2.51 1.93 -14.02
C LEU A 181 3.00 1.49 -15.40
N ALA A 182 2.15 1.53 -16.43
CA ALA A 182 2.53 1.23 -17.80
C ALA A 182 3.53 2.25 -18.39
N GLU A 183 3.41 3.52 -18.00
CA GLU A 183 4.38 4.57 -18.35
C GLU A 183 5.72 4.42 -17.61
N HIS A 184 5.70 3.78 -16.44
CA HIS A 184 6.84 3.67 -15.53
C HIS A 184 7.03 2.22 -15.01
N PRO A 185 7.46 1.26 -15.86
CA PRO A 185 7.42 -0.18 -15.53
C PRO A 185 8.57 -0.67 -14.63
N ASN A 186 9.27 0.20 -13.93
CA ASN A 186 10.48 -0.15 -13.18
C ASN A 186 10.21 -1.03 -11.95
N LYS A 187 9.05 -0.89 -11.32
CA LYS A 187 8.65 -1.69 -10.16
C LYS A 187 7.28 -2.33 -10.40
N LYS A 188 7.11 -3.52 -9.83
CA LYS A 188 5.81 -4.18 -9.79
C LYS A 188 4.98 -3.62 -8.64
N ALA A 189 3.65 -3.77 -8.74
CA ALA A 189 2.71 -3.31 -7.75
C ALA A 189 1.62 -4.35 -7.47
N TRP A 190 0.98 -4.25 -6.32
CA TRP A 190 -0.37 -4.77 -6.14
C TRP A 190 -1.36 -3.62 -5.91
N LEU A 191 -2.63 -3.91 -6.15
CA LEU A 191 -3.73 -3.03 -5.77
C LEU A 191 -4.64 -3.77 -4.80
N SER A 192 -4.99 -3.12 -3.68
CA SER A 192 -6.05 -3.57 -2.79
C SER A 192 -7.15 -2.52 -2.69
N PHE A 193 -8.37 -3.01 -2.77
CA PHE A 193 -9.57 -2.19 -2.81
C PHE A 193 -10.27 -2.16 -1.46
N SER A 194 -10.94 -1.06 -1.15
CA SER A 194 -11.92 -0.98 -0.06
C SER A 194 -13.31 -1.34 -0.60
N CYS A 195 -14.02 -2.22 0.12
CA CYS A 195 -15.36 -2.70 -0.27
C CYS A 195 -16.40 -2.32 0.78
N GLN A 196 -17.58 -1.88 0.31
CA GLN A 196 -18.71 -1.55 1.17
C GLN A 196 -19.58 -2.76 1.53
N ASP A 197 -19.50 -3.82 0.71
CA ASP A 197 -20.23 -5.07 0.90
C ASP A 197 -19.50 -6.25 0.22
N GLU A 198 -20.19 -7.38 0.08
CA GLU A 198 -19.66 -8.63 -0.46
C GLU A 198 -19.30 -8.60 -1.96
N LYS A 199 -19.64 -7.52 -2.68
CA LYS A 199 -19.51 -7.45 -4.15
C LYS A 199 -19.04 -6.09 -4.65
N HIS A 200 -19.29 -5.02 -3.90
CA HIS A 200 -19.10 -3.66 -4.39
C HIS A 200 -17.93 -2.97 -3.69
N LEU A 201 -17.17 -2.23 -4.47
CA LEU A 201 -16.22 -1.23 -3.99
C LEU A 201 -16.96 -0.16 -3.18
N CYS A 202 -16.22 0.63 -2.43
CA CYS A 202 -16.80 1.73 -1.67
C CYS A 202 -17.52 2.78 -2.54
N SER A 203 -17.16 2.90 -3.81
CA SER A 203 -17.86 3.73 -4.82
C SER A 203 -19.18 3.15 -5.33
N GLY A 204 -19.49 1.88 -5.03
CA GLY A 204 -20.68 1.17 -5.52
C GLY A 204 -20.46 0.36 -6.81
N GLU A 205 -19.28 0.40 -7.41
CA GLU A 205 -18.92 -0.40 -8.59
C GLU A 205 -18.64 -1.85 -8.21
N LEU A 206 -18.80 -2.79 -9.15
CA LEU A 206 -18.52 -4.19 -8.89
C LEU A 206 -17.00 -4.44 -8.77
N PHE A 207 -16.59 -5.15 -7.72
CA PHE A 207 -15.19 -5.60 -7.57
C PHE A 207 -14.72 -6.46 -8.75
N GLU A 208 -15.61 -7.29 -9.30
CA GLU A 208 -15.34 -8.08 -10.50
C GLU A 208 -14.93 -7.23 -11.70
N ASP A 209 -15.56 -6.06 -11.89
CA ASP A 209 -15.22 -5.16 -13.00
C ASP A 209 -13.88 -4.48 -12.77
N ALA A 210 -13.54 -4.14 -11.53
CA ALA A 210 -12.21 -3.65 -11.18
C ALA A 210 -11.11 -4.67 -11.50
N VAL A 211 -11.33 -5.95 -11.18
CA VAL A 211 -10.40 -7.04 -11.53
C VAL A 211 -10.25 -7.18 -13.04
N LYS A 212 -11.34 -7.15 -13.81
CA LYS A 212 -11.30 -7.22 -15.28
C LYS A 212 -10.47 -6.11 -15.89
N VAL A 213 -10.63 -4.88 -15.39
CA VAL A 213 -9.88 -3.72 -15.89
C VAL A 213 -8.37 -3.86 -15.67
N LEU A 214 -7.95 -4.54 -14.59
CA LEU A 214 -6.55 -4.69 -14.23
C LEU A 214 -5.88 -5.94 -14.82
N ASN A 215 -6.64 -6.90 -15.30
CA ASN A 215 -6.17 -8.26 -15.64
C ASN A 215 -5.12 -8.31 -16.76
N ASP A 216 -5.04 -7.31 -17.64
CA ASP A 216 -4.07 -7.24 -18.73
C ASP A 216 -2.78 -6.47 -18.36
N SER A 217 -2.70 -5.89 -17.16
CA SER A 217 -1.50 -5.19 -16.70
C SER A 217 -0.37 -6.16 -16.39
N LYS A 218 0.81 -5.87 -16.93
CA LYS A 218 2.03 -6.64 -16.64
C LYS A 218 2.74 -6.17 -15.36
N GLU A 219 2.44 -4.97 -14.92
CA GLU A 219 3.04 -4.30 -13.77
C GLU A 219 2.31 -4.61 -12.46
N ILE A 220 1.02 -4.97 -12.54
CA ILE A 220 0.19 -5.36 -11.41
C ILE A 220 0.28 -6.88 -11.24
N ILE A 221 0.86 -7.32 -10.13
CA ILE A 221 1.12 -8.74 -9.84
C ILE A 221 0.17 -9.32 -8.78
N GLY A 222 -0.66 -8.50 -8.18
CA GLY A 222 -1.65 -8.92 -7.20
C GLY A 222 -2.81 -7.95 -7.12
N ILE A 223 -3.99 -8.49 -6.91
CA ILE A 223 -5.22 -7.74 -6.65
C ILE A 223 -5.85 -8.32 -5.39
N GLY A 224 -6.34 -7.46 -4.51
CA GLY A 224 -6.93 -7.89 -3.26
C GLY A 224 -7.86 -6.85 -2.65
N VAL A 225 -8.14 -7.02 -1.37
CA VAL A 225 -8.95 -6.11 -0.57
C VAL A 225 -8.26 -5.83 0.76
N ASN A 226 -8.42 -4.60 1.26
CA ASN A 226 -8.03 -4.19 2.59
C ASN A 226 -9.03 -3.17 3.14
N CYS A 227 -8.92 -2.79 4.40
CA CYS A 227 -9.85 -1.85 5.05
C CYS A 227 -11.34 -2.18 4.78
N THR A 228 -11.63 -3.47 4.71
CA THR A 228 -12.94 -4.05 4.40
C THR A 228 -13.40 -4.91 5.58
N PRO A 229 -14.67 -4.84 6.02
CA PRO A 229 -15.17 -5.68 7.10
C PRO A 229 -14.91 -7.18 6.85
N PRO A 230 -14.37 -7.92 7.84
CA PRO A 230 -13.93 -9.31 7.64
C PRO A 230 -15.00 -10.24 7.07
N GLN A 231 -16.28 -10.01 7.38
CA GLN A 231 -17.39 -10.81 6.88
C GLN A 231 -17.58 -10.75 5.36
N TYR A 232 -17.02 -9.76 4.68
CA TYR A 232 -17.13 -9.62 3.21
C TYR A 232 -15.96 -10.28 2.47
N ILE A 233 -14.83 -10.54 3.16
CA ILE A 233 -13.58 -10.98 2.53
C ILE A 233 -13.76 -12.29 1.76
N GLU A 234 -14.45 -13.27 2.34
CA GLU A 234 -14.66 -14.57 1.69
C GLU A 234 -15.38 -14.42 0.35
N SER A 235 -16.51 -13.70 0.33
CA SER A 235 -17.32 -13.51 -0.88
C SER A 235 -16.59 -12.74 -1.96
N VAL A 236 -15.90 -11.65 -1.60
CA VAL A 236 -15.11 -10.83 -2.55
C VAL A 236 -13.97 -11.67 -3.14
N SER A 237 -13.24 -12.41 -2.31
CA SER A 237 -12.12 -13.27 -2.74
C SER A 237 -12.61 -14.39 -3.67
N TYR A 238 -13.75 -15.01 -3.36
CA TYR A 238 -14.33 -16.08 -4.20
C TYR A 238 -14.73 -15.57 -5.57
N THR A 239 -15.31 -14.37 -5.66
CA THR A 239 -15.66 -13.72 -6.93
C THR A 239 -14.42 -13.56 -7.82
N HIS A 240 -13.30 -13.14 -7.24
CA HIS A 240 -12.02 -13.02 -7.96
C HIS A 240 -11.51 -14.38 -8.48
N LEU A 241 -11.56 -15.43 -7.67
CA LEU A 241 -11.04 -16.76 -8.01
C LEU A 241 -11.86 -17.47 -9.09
N THR A 242 -13.14 -17.10 -9.29
CA THR A 242 -14.02 -17.70 -10.29
C THR A 242 -13.95 -17.03 -11.67
N LEU A 243 -13.30 -15.86 -11.77
CA LEU A 243 -13.05 -15.26 -13.07
C LEU A 243 -12.05 -16.12 -13.86
N PRO A 244 -12.26 -16.32 -15.19
CA PRO A 244 -11.30 -17.01 -16.03
C PRO A 244 -10.02 -16.15 -16.14
N THR A 245 -9.20 -16.22 -15.10
CA THR A 245 -7.86 -15.67 -15.16
C THR A 245 -7.06 -16.57 -16.08
N THR A 246 -6.56 -16.04 -17.18
CA THR A 246 -5.44 -16.65 -17.88
C THR A 246 -4.29 -16.73 -16.87
N SER A 247 -4.26 -17.88 -16.19
CA SER A 247 -3.21 -18.37 -15.30
C SER A 247 -2.04 -17.40 -15.04
N ARG A 248 -2.07 -16.74 -13.91
CA ARG A 248 -0.88 -16.27 -13.21
C ARG A 248 -1.09 -16.51 -11.72
N VAL A 249 -0.75 -17.70 -11.31
CA VAL A 249 -0.37 -18.02 -9.95
C VAL A 249 1.07 -17.61 -9.79
#